data_cf3a93e050ade024c7f15b31c507ab28
#
_entry.id   cf3a93e050ade024c7f15b31c507ab28
#
_cell.length_a   1.000
_cell.length_b   1.000
_cell.length_c   1.000
_cell.angle_alpha   90.00
_cell.angle_beta   90.00
_cell.angle_gamma   90.00
#
_symmetry.space_group_name_H-M   'P 1'
#
loop_
_entity.id
_entity.type
_entity.pdbx_description
1 polymer ?
#
loop_
_entity_poly.entity_id
_entity_poly.type
_entity_poly.pdbx_seq_one_letter_code
_entity_poly.pdbx_strand_id
1 'polypeptide(L)'
;MPANDSKLMPVFLAYEALGSGDADHIEALRGNLEEVLIKGEILTPQDLYAKARYLQHTGRIDPGQISMEALDTLVVGIGMLFPGALCQPVTVPAAA
;
A
#
# COMPACT_ATOMS: atom_id res chain seq x y z
N MET A 1 -0.65 -22.10 7.96
CA MET A 1 -0.58 -21.57 8.13
C MET A 1 -0.69 -20.77 7.80
N PRO A 2 -0.76 -20.39 7.60
CA PRO A 2 -0.79 -19.67 7.37
C PRO A 2 -0.84 -18.69 7.44
N ALA A 3 -0.62 -18.60 7.45
CA ALA A 3 -0.58 -17.53 8.08
C ALA A 3 -0.56 -16.37 7.31
N ASN A 4 -0.21 -16.37 6.28
CA ASN A 4 0.00 -15.22 5.62
C ASN A 4 -0.90 -15.16 4.49
N ASP A 5 -2.06 -14.62 4.61
CA ASP A 5 -3.00 -14.50 3.54
C ASP A 5 -2.82 -13.21 2.77
N SER A 6 -1.77 -12.49 3.01
CA SER A 6 -1.57 -11.22 2.32
C SER A 6 -1.34 -11.44 0.84
N LYS A 7 -2.05 -10.73 0.00
CA LYS A 7 -1.82 -10.74 -1.42
C LYS A 7 -0.85 -9.65 -1.85
N LEU A 8 -0.78 -8.57 -1.08
CA LEU A 8 0.08 -7.45 -1.45
C LEU A 8 1.51 -7.60 -0.97
N MET A 9 1.72 -8.30 0.14
CA MET A 9 3.09 -8.41 0.65
C MET A 9 4.01 -9.15 -0.33
N PRO A 10 3.60 -10.31 -0.90
CA PRO A 10 4.48 -10.94 -1.89
C PRO A 10 4.73 -10.05 -3.10
N VAL A 11 3.73 -9.27 -3.50
CA VAL A 11 3.88 -8.36 -4.63
C VAL A 11 4.89 -7.27 -4.29
N PHE A 12 4.81 -6.71 -3.09
CA PHE A 12 5.76 -5.68 -2.67
C PHE A 12 7.18 -6.24 -2.59
N LEU A 13 7.33 -7.44 -2.07
CA LEU A 13 8.66 -8.06 -1.98
C LEU A 13 9.24 -8.30 -3.37
N ALA A 14 8.40 -8.73 -4.31
CA ALA A 14 8.85 -8.90 -5.69
C ALA A 14 9.23 -7.56 -6.31
N TYR A 15 8.46 -6.53 -6.02
CA TYR A 15 8.73 -5.19 -6.49
C TYR A 15 10.10 -4.70 -5.99
N GLU A 16 10.36 -4.90 -4.69
CA GLU A 16 11.66 -4.51 -4.13
C GLU A 16 12.79 -5.31 -4.74
N ALA A 17 12.56 -6.59 -5.00
CA ALA A 17 13.61 -7.45 -5.54
C ALA A 17 14.04 -7.06 -6.95
N LEU A 18 13.17 -6.38 -7.71
CA LEU A 18 13.55 -5.93 -9.03
C LEU A 18 14.59 -4.82 -8.97
N GLY A 19 14.61 -4.07 -7.90
CA GLY A 19 15.56 -2.99 -7.77
C GLY A 19 15.36 -1.95 -8.85
N SER A 20 16.47 -1.40 -9.35
CA SER A 20 16.42 -0.35 -10.34
C SER A 20 16.85 -0.84 -11.71
N GLY A 21 16.53 -2.07 -12.04
CA GLY A 21 16.88 -2.60 -13.35
C GLY A 21 16.27 -1.77 -14.47
N ASP A 22 17.02 -1.67 -15.57
CA ASP A 22 16.62 -0.83 -16.69
C ASP A 22 16.11 -1.60 -17.89
N ALA A 23 16.19 -2.91 -17.89
CA ALA A 23 15.74 -3.67 -19.05
C ALA A 23 14.24 -3.46 -19.24
N ASP A 24 13.79 -3.44 -20.49
CA ASP A 24 12.39 -3.18 -20.80
C ASP A 24 11.46 -4.17 -20.10
N HIS A 25 11.84 -5.44 -20.04
CA HIS A 25 10.97 -6.41 -19.38
C HIS A 25 10.92 -6.20 -17.88
N ILE A 26 11.99 -5.66 -17.29
CA ILE A 26 11.99 -5.34 -15.87
C ILE A 26 11.05 -4.17 -15.60
N GLU A 27 11.07 -3.18 -16.48
CA GLU A 27 10.17 -2.04 -16.31
C GLU A 27 8.72 -2.45 -16.47
N ALA A 28 8.43 -3.31 -17.44
CA ALA A 28 7.07 -3.78 -17.63
C ALA A 28 6.59 -4.56 -16.42
N LEU A 29 7.46 -5.42 -15.88
CA LEU A 29 7.10 -6.19 -14.70
C LEU A 29 6.91 -5.29 -13.49
N ARG A 30 7.79 -4.30 -13.33
CA ARG A 30 7.66 -3.35 -12.23
C ARG A 30 6.34 -2.62 -12.31
N GLY A 31 5.95 -2.17 -13.51
CA GLY A 31 4.69 -1.49 -13.69
C GLY A 31 3.50 -2.35 -13.34
N ASN A 32 3.55 -3.64 -13.69
CA ASN A 32 2.48 -4.56 -13.33
C ASN A 32 2.38 -4.73 -11.82
N LEU A 33 3.51 -4.85 -11.15
CA LEU A 33 3.52 -5.00 -9.70
C LEU A 33 3.03 -3.73 -9.02
N GLU A 34 3.42 -2.58 -9.55
CA GLU A 34 2.96 -1.30 -9.01
C GLU A 34 1.46 -1.17 -9.14
N GLU A 35 0.91 -1.60 -10.26
CA GLU A 35 -0.54 -1.50 -10.44
C GLU A 35 -1.27 -2.34 -9.41
N VAL A 36 -0.78 -3.52 -9.11
CA VAL A 36 -1.39 -4.35 -8.08
C VAL A 36 -1.30 -3.67 -6.72
N LEU A 37 -0.15 -3.05 -6.43
CA LEU A 37 0.03 -2.36 -5.15
C LEU A 37 -0.88 -1.14 -5.04
N ILE A 38 -1.11 -0.45 -6.15
CA ILE A 38 -1.96 0.73 -6.16
C ILE A 38 -3.42 0.36 -5.99
N LYS A 39 -3.89 -0.62 -6.76
CA LYS A 39 -5.31 -0.94 -6.80
C LYS A 39 -5.74 -2.02 -5.83
N GLY A 40 -4.79 -2.77 -5.29
CA GLY A 40 -5.11 -3.93 -4.48
C GLY A 40 -5.82 -3.58 -3.19
N GLU A 41 -6.77 -4.42 -2.82
CA GLU A 41 -7.49 -4.23 -1.58
C GLU A 41 -6.65 -4.65 -0.39
N ILE A 42 -6.85 -3.97 0.71
CA ILE A 42 -6.16 -4.30 1.94
C ILE A 42 -7.09 -5.17 2.77
N LEU A 43 -6.74 -6.44 2.87
CA LEU A 43 -7.56 -7.40 3.60
C LEU A 43 -6.87 -7.90 4.86
N THR A 44 -5.58 -7.67 4.98
CA THR A 44 -4.81 -8.12 6.16
C THR A 44 -3.87 -7.02 6.59
N PRO A 45 -3.37 -7.08 7.82
CA PRO A 45 -2.37 -6.10 8.27
C PRO A 45 -1.11 -6.11 7.41
N GLN A 46 -0.73 -7.28 6.85
CA GLN A 46 0.42 -7.32 5.97
C GLN A 46 0.13 -6.57 4.67
N ASP A 47 -1.10 -6.65 4.16
CA ASP A 47 -1.47 -5.87 2.98
C ASP A 47 -1.32 -4.39 3.25
N LEU A 48 -1.77 -3.96 4.43
CA LEU A 48 -1.67 -2.56 4.82
C LEU A 48 -0.21 -2.12 4.86
N TYR A 49 0.64 -2.93 5.47
CA TYR A 49 2.04 -2.61 5.57
C TYR A 49 2.70 -2.56 4.18
N ALA A 50 2.37 -3.53 3.32
CA ALA A 50 2.94 -3.56 1.98
C ALA A 50 2.58 -2.30 1.19
N LYS A 51 1.31 -1.92 1.22
CA LYS A 51 0.88 -0.73 0.50
C LYS A 51 1.51 0.53 1.10
N ALA A 52 1.58 0.62 2.42
CA ALA A 52 2.19 1.76 3.08
C ALA A 52 3.67 1.88 2.72
N ARG A 53 4.38 0.74 2.68
CA ARG A 53 5.78 0.75 2.30
C ARG A 53 5.96 1.17 0.85
N TYR A 54 5.08 0.71 -0.03
CA TYR A 54 5.15 1.12 -1.42
C TYR A 54 4.95 2.64 -1.55
N LEU A 55 3.98 3.18 -0.82
CA LEU A 55 3.73 4.62 -0.86
C LEU A 55 4.89 5.40 -0.28
N GLN A 56 5.50 4.90 0.78
CA GLN A 56 6.66 5.54 1.37
C GLN A 56 7.83 5.56 0.39
N HIS A 57 8.04 4.43 -0.28
CA HIS A 57 9.12 4.33 -1.27
C HIS A 57 8.90 5.31 -2.41
N THR A 58 7.68 5.34 -2.95
CA THR A 58 7.35 6.22 -4.06
C THR A 58 7.49 7.69 -3.63
N GLY A 59 7.00 8.02 -2.44
CA GLY A 59 7.05 9.39 -1.97
C GLY A 59 8.46 9.89 -1.73
N ARG A 60 9.38 9.00 -1.37
CA ARG A 60 10.77 9.40 -1.20
C ARG A 60 11.45 9.71 -2.51
N ILE A 61 11.04 9.00 -3.58
CA ILE A 61 11.58 9.26 -4.90
C ILE A 61 10.95 10.51 -5.48
N ASP A 62 9.62 10.58 -5.45
CA ASP A 62 8.92 11.72 -6.02
C ASP A 62 7.48 11.72 -5.48
N PRO A 63 7.18 12.60 -4.53
CA PRO A 63 5.82 12.64 -3.97
C PRO A 63 4.72 12.83 -5.02
N GLY A 64 5.06 13.45 -6.14
CA GLY A 64 4.09 13.65 -7.20
C GLY A 64 3.68 12.36 -7.90
N GLN A 65 4.41 11.27 -7.67
CA GLN A 65 4.06 9.99 -8.25
C GLN A 65 3.07 9.20 -7.39
N ILE A 66 2.72 9.70 -6.22
CA ILE A 66 1.78 9.00 -5.37
C ILE A 66 0.39 9.10 -5.98
N SER A 67 -0.22 7.93 -6.22
CA SER A 67 -1.51 7.86 -6.85
C SER A 67 -2.64 8.10 -5.83
N MET A 68 -3.62 8.89 -6.21
CA MET A 68 -4.79 9.07 -5.35
C MET A 68 -5.53 7.77 -5.15
N GLU A 69 -5.55 6.92 -6.18
CA GLU A 69 -6.21 5.62 -6.04
C GLU A 69 -5.54 4.78 -4.95
N ALA A 70 -4.21 4.84 -4.88
CA ALA A 70 -3.50 4.11 -3.84
C ALA A 70 -3.85 4.66 -2.46
N LEU A 71 -3.95 5.97 -2.34
CA LEU A 71 -4.35 6.57 -1.07
C LEU A 71 -5.79 6.24 -0.70
N ASP A 72 -6.68 6.25 -1.68
CA ASP A 72 -8.08 5.92 -1.44
C ASP A 72 -8.24 4.48 -0.96
N THR A 73 -7.55 3.55 -1.61
CA THR A 73 -7.63 2.15 -1.20
C THR A 73 -6.97 1.95 0.17
N LEU A 74 -5.96 2.75 0.48
CA LEU A 74 -5.33 2.69 1.79
C LEU A 74 -6.33 3.12 2.87
N VAL A 75 -7.02 4.22 2.65
CA VAL A 75 -7.98 4.72 3.62
C VAL A 75 -9.11 3.71 3.83
N VAL A 76 -9.64 3.16 2.74
CA VAL A 76 -10.69 2.15 2.83
C VAL A 76 -10.18 0.93 3.62
N GLY A 77 -8.95 0.51 3.33
CA GLY A 77 -8.38 -0.64 4.01
C GLY A 77 -8.20 -0.43 5.50
N ILE A 78 -7.76 0.77 5.88
CA ILE A 78 -7.62 1.10 7.29
C ILE A 78 -8.98 1.03 7.97
N GLY A 79 -10.01 1.57 7.33
CA GLY A 79 -11.36 1.53 7.89
C GLY A 79 -11.88 0.11 8.05
N MET A 80 -11.54 -0.76 7.10
CA MET A 80 -11.98 -2.15 7.16
C MET A 80 -11.26 -2.93 8.26
N LEU A 81 -9.97 -2.69 8.42
CA LEU A 81 -9.19 -3.41 9.43
C LEU A 81 -9.38 -2.84 10.82
N PHE A 82 -9.67 -1.57 10.90
CA PHE A 82 -9.82 -0.89 12.18
C PHE A 82 -11.13 -0.12 12.19
N PRO A 83 -12.26 -0.82 12.29
CA PRO A 83 -13.56 -0.15 12.22
C PRO A 83 -13.73 0.95 13.25
N GLY A 84 -13.04 0.83 14.39
CA GLY A 84 -13.13 1.86 15.41
C GLY A 84 -12.62 3.20 14.93
N ALA A 85 -11.71 3.21 13.97
CA ALA A 85 -11.18 4.46 13.45
C ALA A 85 -12.26 5.26 12.72
N LEU A 86 -13.18 4.54 12.06
CA LEU A 86 -14.27 5.22 11.37
C LEU A 86 -15.30 5.80 12.33
N CYS A 87 -15.53 5.07 13.40
CA CYS A 87 -16.51 5.48 14.36
C CYS A 87 -16.02 6.46 15.37
N GLN A 88 -14.73 6.70 15.41
CA GLN A 88 -14.14 7.45 16.41
C GLN A 88 -14.41 8.86 16.23
N PRO A 89 -15.01 9.47 17.09
CA PRO A 89 -15.29 10.81 16.95
C PRO A 89 -14.08 11.50 17.26
N VAL A 90 -13.76 12.20 16.64
CA VAL A 90 -12.69 12.76 16.82
C VAL A 90 -12.64 13.63 17.75
N THR A 91 -12.77 13.62 18.48
CA THR A 91 -12.82 14.29 19.46
C THR A 91 -11.81 14.86 19.80
N VAL A 92 -11.46 15.17 19.70
CA VAL A 92 -10.55 15.63 19.97
C VAL A 92 -10.52 16.35 20.83
N PRO A 93 -10.30 16.46 21.39
CA PRO A 93 -10.14 16.95 22.25
C PRO A 93 -9.97 17.89 22.39
N ALA A 94 -10.01 18.01 22.25
CA ALA A 94 -9.86 18.59 22.43
C ALA A 94 -9.69 19.14 22.92
N ALA A 95 -9.61 19.33 23.15
CA ALA A 95 -9.41 19.74 23.59
C ALA A 95 -9.15 20.16 24.09
N ALA A 96 -9.12 20.25 24.19
CA ALA A 96 -8.74 20.66 24.64
C ALA A 96 -8.52 21.18 24.89
#